data_c8dd3b84f33ad64e03ab34cc26c77049
#
_entry.id   c8dd3b84f33ad64e03ab34cc26c77049
#
_cell.length_a   1.000
_cell.length_b   1.000
_cell.length_c   1.000
_cell.angle_alpha   90.00
_cell.angle_beta   90.00
_cell.angle_gamma   90.00
#
_symmetry.space_group_name_H-M   'P 1'
#
loop_
_entity.id
_entity.type
_entity.pdbx_description
1 polymer ?
#
loop_
_entity_poly.entity_id
_entity_poly.type
_entity_poly.pdbx_seq_one_letter_code
_entity_poly.pdbx_strand_id
1 'polypeptide(L)'
;MRFLDQAPGVPLSDVAYTCAKAFPQNRQAVLAFVTHSTADLRGRLVSAAGRIRGGCARVRDKSGTYYFRRHLLGGETGGRLAFVFPGAASFYPDMLRDLAVRFRECRLPFDELEAALAGRGLFQPSDFIFPPAPYYRHDADVFTAGAYAEAVVSTYSANAAMVRILETLGIRPDGAVGFAGGDLNALIAGGLFGRKFDRRRRCEFLRETYKVVNTAVAHAGLPKCALVAVLAPHPEEAEKALAAFPPETVQRAFTLSPKQWTLAIAPEAVEAVLQALAAAGAQRSRIRLSAPPSGRVLVDMLRMSSR
;
A
#
# COMPACT_ATOMS: atom_id res chain seq x y z
N MET A 1 -18.43 20.52 24.08
CA MET A 1 -18.36 20.25 25.53
C MET A 1 -19.76 20.24 26.13
N ARG A 2 -20.47 21.37 26.24
CA ARG A 2 -21.82 21.43 26.90
C ARG A 2 -22.79 20.32 26.45
N PHE A 3 -22.80 20.00 25.14
CA PHE A 3 -23.64 18.92 24.62
C PHE A 3 -23.28 17.54 25.21
N LEU A 4 -21.98 17.20 25.24
CA LEU A 4 -21.55 15.91 25.83
C LEU A 4 -21.74 15.84 27.32
N ASP A 5 -21.79 16.98 28.00
CA ASP A 5 -22.08 17.08 29.43
C ASP A 5 -23.58 16.84 29.73
N GLN A 6 -24.45 17.30 28.81
CA GLN A 6 -25.92 17.18 28.94
C GLN A 6 -26.44 15.83 28.42
N ALA A 7 -25.67 15.13 27.56
CA ALA A 7 -26.07 13.85 26.96
C ALA A 7 -24.97 12.78 27.15
N PRO A 8 -24.69 12.34 28.38
CA PRO A 8 -23.58 11.43 28.67
C PRO A 8 -23.71 10.04 28.01
N GLY A 9 -24.94 9.64 27.64
CA GLY A 9 -25.24 8.34 27.02
C GLY A 9 -25.31 8.39 25.47
N VAL A 10 -25.01 9.52 24.83
CA VAL A 10 -25.11 9.61 23.37
C VAL A 10 -24.06 8.72 22.69
N PRO A 11 -24.46 7.88 21.70
CA PRO A 11 -23.51 7.07 20.94
C PRO A 11 -22.49 7.94 20.18
N LEU A 12 -21.23 7.50 20.16
CA LEU A 12 -20.17 8.22 19.45
C LEU A 12 -20.47 8.34 17.95
N SER A 13 -21.11 7.33 17.36
CA SER A 13 -21.59 7.34 15.96
C SER A 13 -22.51 8.51 15.66
N ASP A 14 -23.43 8.83 16.58
CA ASP A 14 -24.42 9.88 16.41
C ASP A 14 -23.77 11.27 16.52
N VAL A 15 -22.81 11.40 17.44
CA VAL A 15 -21.98 12.61 17.56
C VAL A 15 -21.18 12.81 16.26
N ALA A 16 -20.52 11.75 15.76
CA ALA A 16 -19.74 11.81 14.53
C ALA A 16 -20.60 12.16 13.32
N TYR A 17 -21.77 11.52 13.18
CA TYR A 17 -22.74 11.80 12.11
C TYR A 17 -23.22 13.25 12.15
N THR A 18 -23.61 13.73 13.32
CA THR A 18 -24.10 15.10 13.50
C THR A 18 -23.02 16.12 13.15
N CYS A 19 -21.78 15.90 13.63
CA CYS A 19 -20.65 16.76 13.28
C CYS A 19 -20.35 16.74 11.79
N ALA A 20 -20.41 15.58 11.14
CA ALA A 20 -20.19 15.47 9.70
C ALA A 20 -21.28 16.17 8.88
N LYS A 21 -22.54 16.03 9.26
CA LYS A 21 -23.68 16.74 8.64
C LYS A 21 -23.63 18.25 8.81
N ALA A 22 -23.23 18.71 10.00
CA ALA A 22 -23.11 20.13 10.31
C ALA A 22 -21.80 20.75 9.82
N PHE A 23 -20.90 19.96 9.21
CA PHE A 23 -19.57 20.43 8.80
C PHE A 23 -19.68 21.38 7.60
N PRO A 24 -19.35 22.67 7.77
CA PRO A 24 -19.46 23.65 6.66
C PRO A 24 -18.31 23.48 5.69
N GLN A 25 -18.62 23.52 4.39
CA GLN A 25 -17.63 23.27 3.33
C GLN A 25 -16.53 24.34 3.19
N ASN A 26 -16.74 25.56 3.72
CA ASN A 26 -15.83 26.71 3.52
C ASN A 26 -15.18 27.19 4.83
N ARG A 27 -14.67 26.30 5.68
CA ARG A 27 -13.99 26.68 6.92
C ARG A 27 -12.48 26.69 6.75
N GLN A 28 -11.84 27.79 7.19
CA GLN A 28 -10.38 27.92 7.16
C GLN A 28 -9.70 26.99 8.17
N ALA A 29 -10.32 26.71 9.32
CA ALA A 29 -9.74 25.87 10.37
C ALA A 29 -10.56 24.60 10.55
N VAL A 30 -9.87 23.45 10.67
CA VAL A 30 -10.45 22.13 10.86
C VAL A 30 -9.87 21.48 12.10
N LEU A 31 -10.74 20.94 12.95
CA LEU A 31 -10.39 20.10 14.09
C LEU A 31 -11.06 18.74 13.92
N ALA A 32 -10.28 17.67 13.84
CA ALA A 32 -10.76 16.31 13.67
C ALA A 32 -10.19 15.38 14.74
N PHE A 33 -10.98 14.38 15.13
CA PHE A 33 -10.60 13.38 16.10
C PHE A 33 -10.86 11.98 15.59
N VAL A 34 -9.92 11.07 15.84
CA VAL A 34 -10.12 9.63 15.77
C VAL A 34 -10.19 9.13 17.21
N THR A 35 -11.34 8.64 17.64
CA THR A 35 -11.61 8.32 19.06
C THR A 35 -12.52 7.09 19.16
N HIS A 36 -12.47 6.39 20.30
CA HIS A 36 -13.20 5.15 20.53
C HIS A 36 -14.36 5.29 21.53
N SER A 37 -14.44 6.43 22.22
CA SER A 37 -15.51 6.69 23.19
C SER A 37 -15.78 8.18 23.36
N THR A 38 -16.96 8.53 23.86
CA THR A 38 -17.33 9.91 24.19
C THR A 38 -16.48 10.47 25.32
N ALA A 39 -16.03 9.64 26.26
CA ALA A 39 -15.12 10.03 27.33
C ALA A 39 -13.74 10.41 26.80
N ASP A 40 -13.19 9.59 25.89
CA ASP A 40 -11.92 9.89 25.19
C ASP A 40 -12.04 11.16 24.34
N LEU A 41 -13.13 11.31 23.57
CA LEU A 41 -13.42 12.52 22.81
C LEU A 41 -13.42 13.77 23.70
N ARG A 42 -14.02 13.69 24.88
CA ARG A 42 -14.07 14.80 25.83
C ARG A 42 -12.67 15.22 26.28
N GLY A 43 -11.82 14.26 26.68
CA GLY A 43 -10.43 14.53 27.08
C GLY A 43 -9.63 15.20 25.97
N ARG A 44 -9.79 14.71 24.74
CA ARG A 44 -9.14 15.28 23.55
C ARG A 44 -9.62 16.68 23.22
N LEU A 45 -10.92 16.94 23.35
CA LEU A 45 -11.49 18.28 23.16
C LEU A 45 -10.91 19.29 24.14
N VAL A 46 -10.77 18.92 25.42
CA VAL A 46 -10.16 19.80 26.45
C VAL A 46 -8.72 20.11 26.10
N SER A 47 -7.93 19.06 25.79
CA SER A 47 -6.51 19.22 25.41
C SER A 47 -6.35 20.07 24.17
N ALA A 48 -7.10 19.77 23.09
CA ALA A 48 -7.05 20.54 21.86
C ALA A 48 -7.44 22.01 22.06
N ALA A 49 -8.51 22.26 22.85
CA ALA A 49 -8.94 23.62 23.15
C ALA A 49 -7.85 24.43 23.87
N GLY A 50 -7.16 23.81 24.83
CA GLY A 50 -6.02 24.44 25.52
C GLY A 50 -4.91 24.83 24.55
N ARG A 51 -4.50 23.92 23.69
CA ARG A 51 -3.44 24.14 22.68
C ARG A 51 -3.82 25.23 21.66
N ILE A 52 -5.05 25.24 21.19
CA ILE A 52 -5.55 26.23 20.22
C ILE A 52 -5.62 27.61 20.87
N ARG A 53 -6.11 27.73 22.12
CA ARG A 53 -6.10 29.00 22.84
C ARG A 53 -4.68 29.51 23.10
N GLY A 54 -3.73 28.62 23.33
CA GLY A 54 -2.31 28.94 23.42
C GLY A 54 -1.64 29.34 22.09
N GLY A 55 -2.42 29.54 21.02
CA GLY A 55 -1.91 30.03 19.74
C GLY A 55 -1.38 28.95 18.78
N CYS A 56 -1.54 27.65 19.11
CA CYS A 56 -1.07 26.55 18.25
C CYS A 56 -1.78 26.59 16.90
N ALA A 57 -1.02 26.65 15.80
CA ALA A 57 -1.56 26.68 14.44
C ALA A 57 -1.79 25.28 13.86
N ARG A 58 -1.15 24.25 14.42
CA ARG A 58 -1.23 22.87 13.96
C ARG A 58 -1.10 21.90 15.12
N VAL A 59 -2.00 20.95 15.20
CA VAL A 59 -1.90 19.78 16.08
C VAL A 59 -1.99 18.53 15.21
N ARG A 60 -1.04 17.64 15.36
CA ARG A 60 -1.05 16.29 14.82
C ARG A 60 -0.39 15.40 15.84
N ASP A 61 -1.15 14.58 16.52
CA ASP A 61 -0.60 13.66 17.50
C ASP A 61 -0.97 12.20 17.21
N LYS A 62 -0.18 11.30 17.76
CA LYS A 62 -0.38 9.86 17.59
C LYS A 62 -1.67 9.35 18.23
N SER A 63 -2.26 10.15 19.12
CA SER A 63 -3.53 9.81 19.78
C SER A 63 -4.74 9.99 18.87
N GLY A 64 -4.58 10.62 17.70
CA GLY A 64 -5.66 10.84 16.74
C GLY A 64 -6.33 12.20 16.85
N THR A 65 -5.62 13.23 17.32
CA THR A 65 -6.08 14.63 17.31
C THR A 65 -5.42 15.38 16.18
N TYR A 66 -6.23 16.00 15.32
CA TYR A 66 -5.77 16.75 14.15
C TYR A 66 -6.41 18.13 14.15
N TYR A 67 -5.59 19.18 14.14
CA TYR A 67 -6.01 20.57 13.99
C TYR A 67 -5.14 21.28 12.99
N PHE A 68 -5.77 21.97 12.05
CA PHE A 68 -5.10 22.83 11.09
C PHE A 68 -5.84 24.16 11.00
N ARG A 69 -5.11 25.27 11.25
CA ARG A 69 -5.67 26.61 11.17
C ARG A 69 -5.93 27.04 9.72
N ARG A 70 -5.19 26.46 8.75
CA ARG A 70 -5.34 26.70 7.31
C ARG A 70 -5.44 25.39 6.58
N HIS A 71 -6.07 25.38 5.42
CA HIS A 71 -6.10 24.21 4.56
C HIS A 71 -4.69 23.75 4.19
N LEU A 72 -4.48 22.45 4.13
CA LEU A 72 -3.21 21.85 3.67
C LEU A 72 -3.12 21.79 2.16
N LEU A 73 -4.27 21.69 1.49
CA LEU A 73 -4.38 21.45 0.05
C LEU A 73 -5.15 22.61 -0.60
N GLY A 74 -4.70 23.01 -1.79
CA GLY A 74 -5.34 24.08 -2.56
C GLY A 74 -5.25 25.47 -1.90
N GLY A 75 -6.07 26.42 -2.38
CA GLY A 75 -6.15 27.76 -1.86
C GLY A 75 -4.81 28.49 -1.84
N GLU A 76 -4.63 29.37 -0.86
CA GLU A 76 -3.39 30.18 -0.68
C GLU A 76 -2.13 29.34 -0.37
N THR A 77 -2.29 28.12 0.17
CA THR A 77 -1.14 27.27 0.52
C THR A 77 -0.55 26.56 -0.68
N GLY A 78 -1.29 26.43 -1.79
CA GLY A 78 -0.83 25.75 -3.00
C GLY A 78 -0.51 24.27 -2.84
N GLY A 79 -0.87 23.65 -1.71
CA GLY A 79 -0.60 22.23 -1.42
C GLY A 79 -1.31 21.31 -2.41
N ARG A 80 -0.64 20.24 -2.83
CA ARG A 80 -1.15 19.20 -3.74
C ARG A 80 -1.15 17.84 -3.07
N LEU A 81 -2.03 16.96 -3.53
CA LEU A 81 -2.20 15.59 -3.04
C LEU A 81 -1.66 14.60 -4.07
N ALA A 82 -0.72 13.75 -3.68
CA ALA A 82 -0.30 12.64 -4.49
C ALA A 82 -0.78 11.31 -3.88
N PHE A 83 -1.33 10.42 -4.71
CA PHE A 83 -1.55 9.03 -4.33
C PHE A 83 -0.29 8.22 -4.63
N VAL A 84 0.11 7.39 -3.66
CA VAL A 84 1.27 6.50 -3.79
C VAL A 84 0.78 5.06 -3.72
N PHE A 85 1.05 4.29 -4.76
CA PHE A 85 0.58 2.93 -4.93
C PHE A 85 1.72 1.93 -4.73
N PRO A 86 1.63 1.03 -3.74
CA PRO A 86 2.59 -0.04 -3.56
C PRO A 86 2.36 -1.18 -4.56
N GLY A 87 3.39 -2.01 -4.74
CA GLY A 87 3.32 -3.25 -5.52
C GLY A 87 3.07 -4.49 -4.66
N ALA A 88 3.25 -5.66 -5.27
CA ALA A 88 2.95 -6.99 -4.70
C ALA A 88 3.58 -7.26 -3.32
N ALA A 89 4.74 -6.68 -3.04
CA ALA A 89 5.42 -6.79 -1.74
C ALA A 89 4.61 -6.26 -0.55
N SER A 90 3.56 -5.49 -0.82
CA SER A 90 2.67 -4.94 0.21
C SER A 90 1.45 -5.82 0.48
N PHE A 91 1.34 -6.97 -0.20
CA PHE A 91 0.28 -7.92 0.05
C PHE A 91 0.37 -8.50 1.48
N TYR A 92 -0.77 -8.64 2.11
CA TYR A 92 -0.96 -9.43 3.32
C TYR A 92 -2.37 -10.03 3.34
N PRO A 93 -2.55 -11.23 3.92
CA PRO A 93 -3.88 -11.83 4.07
C PRO A 93 -4.83 -10.91 4.83
N ASP A 94 -6.11 -10.95 4.47
CA ASP A 94 -7.18 -10.11 5.02
C ASP A 94 -7.02 -8.60 4.78
N MET A 95 -6.19 -8.20 3.81
CA MET A 95 -6.04 -6.79 3.53
C MET A 95 -7.35 -6.13 3.11
N LEU A 96 -7.67 -5.01 3.77
CA LEU A 96 -8.91 -4.22 3.61
C LEU A 96 -10.20 -4.99 3.93
N ARG A 97 -10.16 -6.16 4.61
CA ARG A 97 -11.34 -6.96 4.93
C ARG A 97 -12.43 -6.15 5.60
N ASP A 98 -12.09 -5.42 6.66
CA ASP A 98 -13.07 -4.63 7.41
C ASP A 98 -13.72 -3.52 6.56
N LEU A 99 -12.97 -2.94 5.64
CA LEU A 99 -13.49 -1.96 4.69
C LEU A 99 -14.34 -2.61 3.62
N ALA A 100 -13.91 -3.75 3.08
CA ALA A 100 -14.65 -4.48 2.05
C ALA A 100 -16.00 -5.02 2.56
N VAL A 101 -16.09 -5.41 3.84
CA VAL A 101 -17.34 -5.83 4.49
C VAL A 101 -18.30 -4.65 4.67
N ARG A 102 -17.80 -3.46 5.00
CA ARG A 102 -18.63 -2.28 5.38
C ARG A 102 -18.96 -1.38 4.20
N PHE A 103 -18.08 -1.30 3.20
CA PHE A 103 -18.20 -0.37 2.08
C PHE A 103 -18.21 -1.14 0.74
N ARG A 104 -19.32 -1.05 0.04
CA ARG A 104 -19.49 -1.67 -1.27
C ARG A 104 -18.42 -1.21 -2.26
N GLU A 105 -18.07 0.07 -2.22
CA GLU A 105 -17.07 0.68 -3.09
C GLU A 105 -15.69 0.03 -2.91
N CYS A 106 -15.35 -0.35 -1.68
CA CYS A 106 -14.13 -1.07 -1.37
C CYS A 106 -14.19 -2.53 -1.82
N ARG A 107 -15.36 -3.18 -1.76
CA ARG A 107 -15.54 -4.58 -2.16
C ARG A 107 -15.52 -4.79 -3.67
N LEU A 108 -16.07 -3.86 -4.44
CA LEU A 108 -16.23 -4.01 -5.89
C LEU A 108 -14.96 -4.41 -6.66
N PRO A 109 -13.75 -3.87 -6.40
CA PRO A 109 -12.54 -4.33 -7.09
C PRO A 109 -12.14 -5.77 -6.78
N PHE A 110 -12.45 -6.28 -5.59
CA PHE A 110 -12.25 -7.69 -5.25
C PHE A 110 -13.28 -8.59 -5.97
N ASP A 111 -14.55 -8.17 -6.04
CA ASP A 111 -15.59 -8.85 -6.84
C ASP A 111 -15.24 -8.87 -8.35
N GLU A 112 -14.59 -7.81 -8.86
CA GLU A 112 -14.10 -7.76 -10.25
C GLU A 112 -12.93 -8.72 -10.46
N LEU A 113 -12.01 -8.85 -9.51
CA LEU A 113 -10.90 -9.81 -9.55
C LEU A 113 -11.44 -11.25 -9.52
N GLU A 114 -12.39 -11.54 -8.64
CA GLU A 114 -13.07 -12.83 -8.55
C GLU A 114 -13.72 -13.19 -9.90
N ALA A 115 -14.51 -12.28 -10.45
CA ALA A 115 -15.16 -12.48 -11.76
C ALA A 115 -14.15 -12.65 -12.92
N ALA A 116 -12.96 -12.08 -12.81
CA ALA A 116 -11.93 -12.22 -13.82
C ALA A 116 -11.26 -13.61 -13.81
N LEU A 117 -11.03 -14.21 -12.66
CA LEU A 117 -10.12 -15.33 -12.47
C LEU A 117 -10.77 -16.62 -11.96
N ALA A 118 -11.76 -16.54 -11.06
CA ALA A 118 -12.41 -17.70 -10.47
C ALA A 118 -13.10 -18.60 -11.50
N GLY A 119 -13.10 -19.90 -11.23
CA GLY A 119 -13.76 -20.90 -12.07
C GLY A 119 -13.11 -21.16 -13.43
N ARG A 120 -11.92 -20.63 -13.67
CA ARG A 120 -11.19 -20.75 -14.95
C ARG A 120 -9.91 -21.58 -14.84
N GLY A 121 -9.74 -22.33 -13.75
CA GLY A 121 -8.53 -23.12 -13.50
C GLY A 121 -7.29 -22.27 -13.23
N LEU A 122 -7.47 -20.97 -12.91
CA LEU A 122 -6.37 -20.05 -12.61
C LEU A 122 -6.08 -20.08 -11.10
N PHE A 123 -6.77 -19.26 -10.33
CA PHE A 123 -6.74 -19.32 -8.87
C PHE A 123 -8.03 -18.73 -8.30
N GLN A 124 -8.26 -18.94 -7.00
CA GLN A 124 -9.44 -18.44 -6.31
C GLN A 124 -9.05 -17.19 -5.49
N PRO A 125 -9.33 -15.97 -6.00
CA PRO A 125 -8.91 -14.74 -5.34
C PRO A 125 -9.41 -14.58 -3.91
N SER A 126 -10.67 -14.94 -3.65
CA SER A 126 -11.28 -14.86 -2.32
C SER A 126 -10.54 -15.70 -1.28
N ASP A 127 -10.10 -16.92 -1.63
CA ASP A 127 -9.38 -17.79 -0.71
C ASP A 127 -7.95 -17.30 -0.43
N PHE A 128 -7.36 -16.60 -1.38
CA PHE A 128 -6.02 -16.04 -1.24
C PHE A 128 -6.01 -14.74 -0.42
N ILE A 129 -6.96 -13.84 -0.72
CA ILE A 129 -6.99 -12.51 -0.08
C ILE A 129 -7.66 -12.59 1.30
N PHE A 130 -8.77 -13.35 1.41
CA PHE A 130 -9.58 -13.51 2.62
C PHE A 130 -9.62 -14.99 3.04
N PRO A 131 -8.48 -15.55 3.40
CA PRO A 131 -8.42 -16.98 3.69
C PRO A 131 -9.37 -17.36 4.83
N PRO A 132 -9.98 -18.55 4.77
CA PRO A 132 -10.84 -19.04 5.84
C PRO A 132 -10.07 -19.14 7.17
N ALA A 133 -10.81 -19.09 8.28
CA ALA A 133 -10.23 -19.13 9.63
C ALA A 133 -9.27 -20.32 9.83
N PRO A 134 -8.21 -20.16 10.62
CA PRO A 134 -7.00 -20.99 10.61
C PRO A 134 -7.14 -22.38 11.27
N TYR A 135 -8.32 -22.99 11.32
CA TYR A 135 -8.48 -24.35 11.88
C TYR A 135 -7.61 -25.41 11.18
N TYR A 136 -7.05 -25.11 9.99
CA TYR A 136 -6.23 -26.00 9.19
C TYR A 136 -4.98 -25.34 8.61
N ARG A 137 -4.56 -24.17 9.11
CA ARG A 137 -3.31 -23.56 8.67
C ARG A 137 -2.13 -24.13 9.43
N HIS A 138 -1.34 -24.96 8.76
CA HIS A 138 0.08 -24.99 9.05
C HIS A 138 0.68 -23.62 8.69
N ASP A 139 1.66 -23.15 9.49
CA ASP A 139 2.43 -21.93 9.23
C ASP A 139 3.07 -21.96 7.83
N ALA A 140 2.25 -21.78 6.81
CA ALA A 140 2.73 -21.64 5.46
C ALA A 140 3.23 -20.19 5.32
N ASP A 141 4.52 -20.06 5.04
CA ASP A 141 5.08 -18.83 4.52
C ASP A 141 4.20 -18.37 3.33
N VAL A 142 3.35 -17.39 3.56
CA VAL A 142 2.27 -16.95 2.65
C VAL A 142 2.82 -16.42 1.32
N PHE A 143 4.12 -16.26 1.22
CA PHE A 143 4.80 -15.76 0.03
C PHE A 143 5.81 -16.79 -0.49
N THR A 144 5.32 -17.75 -1.26
CA THR A 144 6.16 -18.56 -2.14
C THR A 144 6.33 -17.85 -3.49
N ALA A 145 7.40 -18.16 -4.23
CA ALA A 145 7.60 -17.65 -5.60
C ALA A 145 6.39 -17.97 -6.51
N GLY A 146 5.65 -19.04 -6.21
CA GLY A 146 4.43 -19.44 -6.91
C GLY A 146 3.22 -18.54 -6.67
N ALA A 147 3.24 -17.66 -5.67
CA ALA A 147 2.12 -16.78 -5.33
C ALA A 147 2.34 -15.31 -5.76
N TYR A 148 3.34 -15.04 -6.57
CA TYR A 148 3.67 -13.67 -6.97
C TYR A 148 2.62 -13.04 -7.88
N ALA A 149 2.11 -13.78 -8.85
CA ALA A 149 1.06 -13.31 -9.76
C ALA A 149 -0.24 -13.00 -9.00
N GLU A 150 -0.59 -13.87 -8.05
CA GLU A 150 -1.72 -13.69 -7.12
C GLU A 150 -1.57 -12.41 -6.30
N ALA A 151 -0.39 -12.18 -5.75
CA ALA A 151 -0.11 -10.98 -4.98
C ALA A 151 -0.15 -9.70 -5.83
N VAL A 152 0.31 -9.73 -7.08
CA VAL A 152 0.25 -8.60 -8.01
C VAL A 152 -1.19 -8.16 -8.24
N VAL A 153 -2.08 -9.09 -8.64
CA VAL A 153 -3.47 -8.74 -8.97
C VAL A 153 -4.30 -8.43 -7.72
N SER A 154 -3.97 -9.07 -6.59
CA SER A 154 -4.63 -8.79 -5.31
C SER A 154 -4.27 -7.39 -4.78
N THR A 155 -2.99 -7.01 -4.83
CA THR A 155 -2.55 -5.66 -4.45
C THR A 155 -3.11 -4.60 -5.39
N TYR A 156 -3.18 -4.89 -6.70
CA TYR A 156 -3.85 -4.02 -7.66
C TYR A 156 -5.31 -3.75 -7.24
N SER A 157 -6.07 -4.79 -6.89
CA SER A 157 -7.46 -4.66 -6.48
C SER A 157 -7.61 -3.91 -5.15
N ALA A 158 -6.73 -4.14 -4.20
CA ALA A 158 -6.71 -3.39 -2.94
C ALA A 158 -6.41 -1.89 -3.16
N ASN A 159 -5.44 -1.57 -4.00
CA ASN A 159 -5.15 -0.19 -4.38
C ASN A 159 -6.38 0.48 -5.04
N ALA A 160 -7.04 -0.21 -5.97
CA ALA A 160 -8.26 0.28 -6.61
C ALA A 160 -9.42 0.46 -5.61
N ALA A 161 -9.54 -0.42 -4.62
CA ALA A 161 -10.51 -0.31 -3.54
C ALA A 161 -10.30 0.95 -2.69
N MET A 162 -9.05 1.25 -2.34
CA MET A 162 -8.70 2.48 -1.61
C MET A 162 -8.99 3.73 -2.43
N VAL A 163 -8.70 3.73 -3.72
CA VAL A 163 -9.05 4.87 -4.59
C VAL A 163 -10.55 5.10 -4.60
N ARG A 164 -11.35 4.06 -4.80
CA ARG A 164 -12.82 4.20 -4.87
C ARG A 164 -13.42 4.75 -3.58
N ILE A 165 -12.96 4.28 -2.42
CA ILE A 165 -13.47 4.81 -1.14
C ILE A 165 -13.05 6.27 -0.93
N LEU A 166 -11.83 6.64 -1.29
CA LEU A 166 -11.36 8.03 -1.21
C LEU A 166 -12.14 8.95 -2.14
N GLU A 167 -12.43 8.50 -3.37
CA GLU A 167 -13.26 9.25 -4.33
C GLU A 167 -14.69 9.46 -3.82
N THR A 168 -15.28 8.46 -3.14
CA THR A 168 -16.61 8.58 -2.49
C THR A 168 -16.59 9.65 -1.41
N LEU A 169 -15.44 9.82 -0.74
CA LEU A 169 -15.24 10.90 0.24
C LEU A 169 -14.87 12.24 -0.40
N GLY A 170 -14.86 12.34 -1.74
CA GLY A 170 -14.50 13.55 -2.48
C GLY A 170 -12.98 13.82 -2.51
N ILE A 171 -12.15 12.86 -2.09
CA ILE A 171 -10.70 12.99 -2.07
C ILE A 171 -10.14 12.48 -3.41
N ARG A 172 -9.56 13.40 -4.19
CA ARG A 172 -8.94 13.10 -5.48
C ARG A 172 -7.49 13.57 -5.50
N PRO A 173 -6.59 12.83 -6.15
CA PRO A 173 -5.19 13.21 -6.24
C PRO A 173 -4.96 14.26 -7.34
N ASP A 174 -3.98 15.14 -7.12
CA ASP A 174 -3.41 16.01 -8.15
C ASP A 174 -2.35 15.28 -8.98
N GLY A 175 -1.84 14.17 -8.46
CA GLY A 175 -0.88 13.31 -9.13
C GLY A 175 -0.84 11.92 -8.51
N ALA A 176 -0.21 10.98 -9.21
CA ALA A 176 -0.10 9.60 -8.77
C ALA A 176 1.32 9.07 -9.02
N VAL A 177 1.81 8.26 -8.09
CA VAL A 177 3.11 7.57 -8.18
C VAL A 177 2.89 6.10 -7.85
N GLY A 178 3.43 5.21 -8.65
CA GLY A 178 3.41 3.79 -8.40
C GLY A 178 4.81 3.24 -8.12
N PHE A 179 4.86 2.07 -7.48
CA PHE A 179 6.06 1.27 -7.31
C PHE A 179 5.78 -0.16 -7.77
N ALA A 180 6.59 -0.68 -8.69
CA ALA A 180 6.42 -2.01 -9.31
C ALA A 180 4.99 -2.17 -9.88
N GLY A 181 4.22 -3.20 -9.47
CA GLY A 181 2.83 -3.37 -9.88
C GLY A 181 1.89 -2.20 -9.54
N GLY A 182 2.28 -1.32 -8.62
CA GLY A 182 1.55 -0.10 -8.30
C GLY A 182 1.53 0.95 -9.42
N ASP A 183 2.45 0.86 -10.39
CA ASP A 183 2.48 1.75 -11.55
C ASP A 183 1.18 1.68 -12.36
N LEU A 184 0.59 0.49 -12.48
CA LEU A 184 -0.70 0.29 -13.15
C LEU A 184 -1.83 1.07 -12.47
N ASN A 185 -1.87 1.04 -11.14
CA ASN A 185 -2.85 1.83 -10.39
C ASN A 185 -2.61 3.34 -10.54
N ALA A 186 -1.34 3.77 -10.56
CA ALA A 186 -0.99 5.18 -10.75
C ALA A 186 -1.43 5.69 -12.13
N LEU A 187 -1.22 4.91 -13.20
CA LEU A 187 -1.67 5.24 -14.55
C LEU A 187 -3.19 5.33 -14.65
N ILE A 188 -3.91 4.41 -14.00
CA ILE A 188 -5.37 4.43 -13.97
C ILE A 188 -5.90 5.63 -13.17
N ALA A 189 -5.35 5.87 -11.99
CA ALA A 189 -5.72 7.02 -11.16
C ALA A 189 -5.39 8.36 -11.84
N GLY A 190 -4.31 8.40 -12.64
CA GLY A 190 -3.94 9.52 -13.49
C GLY A 190 -4.82 9.69 -14.74
N GLY A 191 -5.80 8.79 -14.96
CA GLY A 191 -6.78 8.89 -16.05
C GLY A 191 -6.31 8.41 -17.41
N LEU A 192 -5.19 7.69 -17.51
CA LEU A 192 -4.62 7.22 -18.79
C LEU A 192 -5.62 6.44 -19.64
N PHE A 193 -6.46 5.62 -19.01
CA PHE A 193 -7.44 4.78 -19.71
C PHE A 193 -8.80 5.46 -19.91
N GLY A 194 -9.01 6.65 -19.33
CA GLY A 194 -10.22 7.44 -19.46
C GLY A 194 -11.49 6.70 -19.02
N ARG A 195 -12.66 7.23 -19.42
CA ARG A 195 -13.99 6.65 -19.10
C ARG A 195 -14.25 5.29 -19.79
N LYS A 196 -13.45 4.91 -20.78
CA LYS A 196 -13.60 3.65 -21.52
C LYS A 196 -13.10 2.42 -20.76
N PHE A 197 -12.46 2.61 -19.60
CA PHE A 197 -11.97 1.51 -18.75
C PHE A 197 -13.12 1.00 -17.86
N ASP A 198 -14.14 0.43 -18.49
CA ASP A 198 -15.30 -0.14 -17.83
C ASP A 198 -14.99 -1.47 -17.10
N ARG A 199 -15.99 -2.05 -16.42
CA ARG A 199 -15.85 -3.29 -15.66
C ARG A 199 -15.32 -4.44 -16.53
N ARG A 200 -15.83 -4.60 -17.76
CA ARG A 200 -15.42 -5.68 -18.65
C ARG A 200 -13.94 -5.58 -18.98
N ARG A 201 -13.49 -4.40 -19.38
CA ARG A 201 -12.07 -4.15 -19.70
C ARG A 201 -11.18 -4.32 -18.47
N ARG A 202 -11.63 -3.94 -17.27
CA ARG A 202 -10.88 -4.19 -16.04
C ARG A 202 -10.72 -5.69 -15.75
N CYS A 203 -11.78 -6.50 -15.93
CA CYS A 203 -11.69 -7.94 -15.76
C CYS A 203 -10.77 -8.58 -16.82
N GLU A 204 -10.84 -8.15 -18.07
CA GLU A 204 -9.92 -8.60 -19.13
C GLU A 204 -8.48 -8.25 -18.80
N PHE A 205 -8.22 -7.01 -18.38
CA PHE A 205 -6.91 -6.52 -17.96
C PHE A 205 -6.33 -7.32 -16.78
N LEU A 206 -7.12 -7.57 -15.74
CA LEU A 206 -6.70 -8.38 -14.58
C LEU A 206 -6.32 -9.80 -14.99
N ARG A 207 -7.11 -10.39 -15.87
CA ARG A 207 -6.86 -11.75 -16.39
C ARG A 207 -5.57 -11.82 -17.18
N GLU A 208 -5.38 -10.89 -18.11
CA GLU A 208 -4.16 -10.87 -18.93
C GLU A 208 -2.93 -10.53 -18.08
N THR A 209 -3.04 -9.60 -17.14
CA THR A 209 -1.95 -9.31 -16.18
C THR A 209 -1.56 -10.56 -15.39
N TYR A 210 -2.55 -11.28 -14.84
CA TYR A 210 -2.29 -12.52 -14.11
C TYR A 210 -1.58 -13.55 -14.97
N LYS A 211 -2.10 -13.81 -16.19
CA LYS A 211 -1.51 -14.79 -17.12
C LYS A 211 -0.08 -14.42 -17.49
N VAL A 212 0.16 -13.17 -17.88
CA VAL A 212 1.50 -12.70 -18.27
C VAL A 212 2.48 -12.88 -17.12
N VAL A 213 2.13 -12.43 -15.92
CA VAL A 213 3.02 -12.53 -14.75
C VAL A 213 3.24 -13.99 -14.37
N ASN A 214 2.19 -14.81 -14.32
CA ASN A 214 2.29 -16.22 -13.97
C ASN A 214 3.13 -17.01 -15.00
N THR A 215 2.89 -16.79 -16.28
CA THR A 215 3.66 -17.41 -17.37
C THR A 215 5.13 -16.99 -17.29
N ALA A 216 5.38 -15.72 -17.08
CA ALA A 216 6.71 -15.19 -16.96
C ALA A 216 7.48 -15.78 -15.76
N VAL A 217 6.82 -15.92 -14.61
CA VAL A 217 7.38 -16.58 -13.42
C VAL A 217 7.68 -18.07 -13.70
N ALA A 218 6.75 -18.76 -14.36
CA ALA A 218 6.89 -20.19 -14.64
C ALA A 218 8.00 -20.51 -15.69
N HIS A 219 8.16 -19.67 -16.71
CA HIS A 219 9.12 -19.93 -17.79
C HIS A 219 10.51 -19.35 -17.58
N ALA A 220 10.67 -18.42 -16.65
CA ALA A 220 11.92 -17.72 -16.52
C ALA A 220 13.07 -18.55 -15.91
N GLY A 221 12.78 -19.78 -15.43
CA GLY A 221 13.81 -20.63 -14.76
C GLY A 221 14.55 -19.85 -13.67
N LEU A 222 13.86 -18.92 -13.04
CA LEU A 222 14.46 -17.91 -12.19
C LEU A 222 15.12 -18.53 -10.97
N PRO A 223 16.38 -18.23 -10.70
CA PRO A 223 17.04 -18.72 -9.50
C PRO A 223 16.25 -18.20 -8.28
N LYS A 224 16.06 -19.06 -7.30
CA LYS A 224 15.50 -18.65 -6.01
C LYS A 224 16.41 -17.55 -5.46
N CYS A 225 15.84 -16.41 -5.11
CA CYS A 225 16.60 -15.36 -4.44
C CYS A 225 15.81 -14.78 -3.27
N ALA A 226 16.53 -14.26 -2.30
CA ALA A 226 15.95 -13.47 -1.22
C ALA A 226 15.98 -11.99 -1.63
N LEU A 227 14.84 -11.30 -1.51
CA LEU A 227 14.80 -9.85 -1.65
C LEU A 227 14.99 -9.22 -0.26
N VAL A 228 15.97 -8.34 -0.18
CA VAL A 228 16.32 -7.66 1.08
C VAL A 228 16.33 -6.16 0.86
N ALA A 229 15.51 -5.43 1.62
CA ALA A 229 15.59 -3.98 1.66
C ALA A 229 16.76 -3.55 2.55
N VAL A 230 17.56 -2.63 2.05
CA VAL A 230 18.76 -2.11 2.72
C VAL A 230 18.67 -0.58 2.77
N LEU A 231 18.89 -0.02 3.95
CA LEU A 231 19.19 1.39 4.14
C LEU A 231 20.70 1.53 4.32
N ALA A 232 21.37 2.15 3.36
CA ALA A 232 22.81 2.40 3.35
C ALA A 232 23.07 3.89 3.62
N PRO A 233 23.31 4.32 4.88
CA PRO A 233 23.62 5.69 5.20
C PRO A 233 24.87 6.19 4.45
N HIS A 234 25.82 5.28 4.22
CA HIS A 234 27.04 5.48 3.46
C HIS A 234 27.02 4.61 2.20
N PRO A 235 26.39 5.05 1.08
CA PRO A 235 26.19 4.23 -0.11
C PRO A 235 27.49 3.71 -0.72
N GLU A 236 28.53 4.54 -0.72
CA GLU A 236 29.84 4.16 -1.30
C GLU A 236 30.48 2.98 -0.56
N GLU A 237 30.41 2.94 0.76
CA GLU A 237 30.94 1.84 1.56
C GLU A 237 30.12 0.55 1.35
N ALA A 238 28.79 0.70 1.27
CA ALA A 238 27.92 -0.43 0.98
C ALA A 238 28.14 -0.98 -0.45
N GLU A 239 28.40 -0.12 -1.44
CA GLU A 239 28.77 -0.53 -2.80
C GLU A 239 30.08 -1.30 -2.84
N LYS A 240 31.11 -0.83 -2.12
CA LYS A 240 32.40 -1.56 -1.99
C LYS A 240 32.19 -2.92 -1.35
N ALA A 241 31.36 -3.00 -0.31
CA ALA A 241 31.04 -4.28 0.36
C ALA A 241 30.34 -5.25 -0.60
N LEU A 242 29.41 -4.77 -1.44
CA LEU A 242 28.72 -5.58 -2.43
C LEU A 242 29.64 -6.02 -3.58
N ALA A 243 30.60 -5.18 -3.99
CA ALA A 243 31.55 -5.51 -5.06
C ALA A 243 32.47 -6.69 -4.72
N ALA A 244 32.56 -7.10 -3.45
CA ALA A 244 33.29 -8.31 -3.05
C ALA A 244 32.57 -9.63 -3.42
N PHE A 245 31.30 -9.56 -3.83
CA PHE A 245 30.50 -10.72 -4.21
C PHE A 245 30.30 -10.79 -5.72
N PRO A 246 30.27 -12.00 -6.31
CA PRO A 246 29.96 -12.18 -7.71
C PRO A 246 28.56 -11.66 -8.07
N PRO A 247 28.33 -11.15 -9.30
CA PRO A 247 27.02 -10.64 -9.74
C PRO A 247 25.88 -11.66 -9.65
N GLU A 248 26.17 -12.95 -9.77
CA GLU A 248 25.21 -14.05 -9.61
C GLU A 248 24.78 -14.26 -8.16
N THR A 249 25.59 -13.79 -7.21
CA THR A 249 25.34 -13.94 -5.76
C THR A 249 24.48 -12.81 -5.23
N VAL A 250 24.74 -11.57 -5.65
CA VAL A 250 23.98 -10.41 -5.22
C VAL A 250 23.83 -9.39 -6.33
N GLN A 251 22.62 -8.89 -6.51
CA GLN A 251 22.30 -7.84 -7.49
C GLN A 251 21.40 -6.79 -6.84
N ARG A 252 21.55 -5.55 -7.28
CA ARG A 252 20.61 -4.48 -6.93
C ARG A 252 19.37 -4.62 -7.80
N ALA A 253 18.28 -5.11 -7.20
CA ALA A 253 16.99 -5.26 -7.88
C ALA A 253 16.31 -3.91 -8.11
N PHE A 254 16.28 -3.06 -7.07
CA PHE A 254 15.66 -1.73 -7.12
C PHE A 254 16.48 -0.71 -6.36
N THR A 255 16.48 0.54 -6.86
CA THR A 255 17.00 1.72 -6.17
C THR A 255 15.83 2.65 -5.86
N LEU A 256 15.43 2.73 -4.59
CA LEU A 256 14.32 3.57 -4.14
C LEU A 256 14.77 5.00 -3.85
N SER A 257 16.00 5.15 -3.40
CA SER A 257 16.69 6.42 -3.21
C SER A 257 18.20 6.16 -3.25
N PRO A 258 19.05 7.20 -3.30
CA PRO A 258 20.50 7.01 -3.23
C PRO A 258 20.97 6.14 -2.04
N LYS A 259 20.20 6.15 -0.94
CA LYS A 259 20.53 5.42 0.29
C LYS A 259 19.64 4.21 0.57
N GLN A 260 18.65 3.93 -0.29
CA GLN A 260 17.70 2.84 -0.05
C GLN A 260 17.59 1.93 -1.27
N TRP A 261 17.98 0.67 -1.09
CA TRP A 261 18.05 -0.32 -2.14
C TRP A 261 17.25 -1.57 -1.78
N THR A 262 16.83 -2.31 -2.79
CA THR A 262 16.41 -3.70 -2.65
C THR A 262 17.40 -4.56 -3.39
N LEU A 263 17.97 -5.53 -2.69
CA LEU A 263 18.93 -6.49 -3.21
C LEU A 263 18.26 -7.82 -3.46
N ALA A 264 18.58 -8.46 -4.58
CA ALA A 264 18.30 -9.86 -4.84
C ALA A 264 19.56 -10.64 -4.50
N ILE A 265 19.47 -11.58 -3.55
CA ILE A 265 20.61 -12.30 -2.99
C ILE A 265 20.33 -13.80 -3.12
N ALA A 266 21.32 -14.57 -3.59
CA ALA A 266 21.25 -16.03 -3.59
C ALA A 266 20.99 -16.55 -2.16
N PRO A 267 20.07 -17.53 -1.96
CA PRO A 267 19.65 -17.94 -0.62
C PRO A 267 20.79 -18.33 0.31
N GLU A 268 21.79 -19.01 -0.24
CA GLU A 268 22.97 -19.48 0.47
C GLU A 268 23.92 -18.35 0.89
N ALA A 269 23.87 -17.21 0.23
CA ALA A 269 24.76 -16.07 0.46
C ALA A 269 24.12 -14.97 1.33
N VAL A 270 22.85 -15.08 1.69
CA VAL A 270 22.12 -14.04 2.40
C VAL A 270 22.83 -13.57 3.66
N GLU A 271 23.29 -14.51 4.48
CA GLU A 271 23.92 -14.16 5.76
C GLU A 271 25.28 -13.46 5.54
N ALA A 272 26.10 -13.96 4.63
CA ALA A 272 27.42 -13.38 4.31
C ALA A 272 27.28 -11.94 3.75
N VAL A 273 26.35 -11.74 2.82
CA VAL A 273 26.08 -10.41 2.23
C VAL A 273 25.58 -9.44 3.30
N LEU A 274 24.67 -9.89 4.18
CA LEU A 274 24.13 -9.05 5.23
C LEU A 274 25.16 -8.66 6.29
N GLN A 275 26.09 -9.57 6.62
CA GLN A 275 27.21 -9.28 7.52
C GLN A 275 28.16 -8.24 6.91
N ALA A 276 28.51 -8.38 5.63
CA ALA A 276 29.34 -7.41 4.94
C ALA A 276 28.69 -6.00 4.88
N LEU A 277 27.39 -5.95 4.60
CA LEU A 277 26.64 -4.71 4.60
C LEU A 277 26.52 -4.08 6.00
N ALA A 278 26.33 -4.88 7.04
CA ALA A 278 26.29 -4.41 8.42
C ALA A 278 27.64 -3.81 8.85
N ALA A 279 28.76 -4.45 8.46
CA ALA A 279 30.10 -3.92 8.66
C ALA A 279 30.32 -2.57 7.95
N ALA A 280 29.67 -2.35 6.81
CA ALA A 280 29.65 -1.08 6.10
C ALA A 280 28.59 -0.08 6.65
N GLY A 281 28.02 -0.33 7.83
CA GLY A 281 27.06 0.54 8.50
C GLY A 281 25.65 0.54 7.92
N ALA A 282 25.32 -0.41 7.03
CA ALA A 282 23.99 -0.52 6.47
C ALA A 282 23.01 -1.16 7.45
N GLN A 283 21.77 -0.66 7.45
CA GLN A 283 20.66 -1.22 8.22
C GLN A 283 19.79 -2.07 7.31
N ARG A 284 19.40 -3.25 7.78
CA ARG A 284 18.54 -4.17 7.02
C ARG A 284 17.10 -4.14 7.49
N SER A 285 16.20 -4.29 6.52
CA SER A 285 14.84 -4.77 6.75
C SER A 285 14.66 -6.04 5.92
N ARG A 286 14.34 -7.17 6.53
CA ARG A 286 14.14 -8.43 5.81
C ARG A 286 12.77 -8.41 5.16
N ILE A 287 12.72 -8.35 3.84
CA ILE A 287 11.51 -8.65 3.08
C ILE A 287 11.58 -10.15 2.74
N ARG A 288 10.68 -10.95 3.30
CA ARG A 288 10.53 -12.36 2.92
C ARG A 288 9.75 -12.41 1.59
N LEU A 289 10.45 -12.23 0.50
CA LEU A 289 9.92 -12.47 -0.82
C LEU A 289 10.88 -13.44 -1.51
N SER A 290 10.43 -14.67 -1.73
CA SER A 290 10.96 -15.46 -2.85
C SER A 290 10.37 -14.85 -4.11
N ALA A 291 11.00 -13.81 -4.64
CA ALA A 291 10.51 -13.10 -5.81
C ALA A 291 11.36 -13.46 -7.02
N PRO A 292 10.77 -13.33 -8.21
CA PRO A 292 11.54 -13.36 -9.45
C PRO A 292 12.58 -12.23 -9.46
N PRO A 293 13.67 -12.41 -10.20
CA PRO A 293 14.87 -11.59 -10.13
C PRO A 293 14.72 -10.20 -10.70
N SER A 294 15.77 -9.45 -10.52
CA SER A 294 16.16 -8.13 -10.96
C SER A 294 15.42 -7.52 -12.16
N GLY A 295 15.32 -6.19 -12.19
CA GLY A 295 14.70 -5.39 -13.25
C GLY A 295 15.12 -5.73 -14.69
N ARG A 296 16.29 -6.37 -14.89
CA ARG A 296 16.75 -6.84 -16.20
C ARG A 296 15.87 -7.97 -16.72
N VAL A 297 15.48 -8.92 -15.89
CA VAL A 297 14.57 -10.01 -16.26
C VAL A 297 13.17 -9.49 -16.52
N LEU A 298 12.69 -8.52 -15.75
CA LEU A 298 11.39 -7.88 -16.00
C LEU A 298 11.38 -7.17 -17.39
N VAL A 299 12.47 -6.51 -17.78
CA VAL A 299 12.62 -5.86 -19.09
C VAL A 299 12.65 -6.90 -20.20
N ASP A 300 13.35 -8.02 -20.01
CA ASP A 300 13.41 -9.10 -21.01
C ASP A 300 12.05 -9.81 -21.12
N MET A 301 11.30 -9.95 -20.03
CA MET A 301 9.94 -10.47 -20.02
C MET A 301 8.95 -9.56 -20.78
N LEU A 302 9.03 -8.24 -20.58
CA LEU A 302 8.20 -7.28 -21.32
C LEU A 302 8.52 -7.28 -22.83
N ARG A 303 9.78 -7.49 -23.21
CA ARG A 303 10.19 -7.63 -24.61
C ARG A 303 9.70 -8.94 -25.25
N MET A 304 9.58 -10.02 -24.49
CA MET A 304 9.03 -11.30 -24.98
C MET A 304 7.51 -11.23 -25.17
N SER A 305 6.81 -10.45 -24.36
CA SER A 305 5.35 -10.23 -24.44
C SER A 305 4.93 -9.31 -25.60
N SER A 306 5.86 -8.59 -26.21
CA SER A 306 5.59 -7.68 -27.34
C SER A 306 5.84 -8.31 -28.72
N ARG A 307 6.15 -9.60 -28.78
CA ARG A 307 6.21 -10.44 -29.97
C ARG A 307 5.05 -11.43 -30.00
#